data_2390550bf379c2475e8c3465a1651c0d
#
_entry.id   2390550bf379c2475e8c3465a1651c0d
#
_cell.length_a   1.000
_cell.length_b   1.000
_cell.length_c   1.000
_cell.angle_alpha   90.00
_cell.angle_beta   90.00
_cell.angle_gamma   90.00
#
_symmetry.space_group_name_H-M   'P 1'
#
loop_
_entity.id
_entity.type
_entity.pdbx_description
1 polymer ?
#
loop_
_entity_poly.entity_id
_entity_poly.type
_entity_poly.pdbx_seq_one_letter_code
_entity_poly.pdbx_strand_id
1 'polypeptide(L)'
;ICHLGGGISVAVHHHGRAIDANNALDGSGPFSPERAGTLPAGQLIDLCHSGRFTNDELKKRISGRAGLAAHLGTTDIPTVIRSIEAGDHHAKLILDAMIYNIAKEIGAAATVLYGKADAILLTGGIAHSDYVISRLKERISFIAPVYVYPGEDELEALALNALGALRGELPIQVY
;
A
#
# COMPACT_ATOMS: atom_id res chain seq x y z
N ILE A 1 -0.76 -9.53 -5.20
CA ILE A 1 -1.01 -9.35 -3.77
C ILE A 1 -0.90 -7.86 -3.47
N CYS A 2 -1.89 -7.28 -2.79
CA CYS A 2 -1.86 -5.91 -2.32
C CYS A 2 -1.95 -5.91 -0.79
N HIS A 3 -0.89 -5.48 -0.13
CA HIS A 3 -0.84 -5.32 1.32
C HIS A 3 -1.24 -3.90 1.69
N LEU A 4 -2.31 -3.78 2.49
CA LEU A 4 -2.97 -2.53 2.88
C LEU A 4 -2.66 -2.22 4.36
N GLY A 5 -1.48 -1.66 4.63
CA GLY A 5 -1.01 -1.26 5.96
C GLY A 5 -0.73 0.24 6.07
N GLY A 6 0.09 0.65 7.03
CA GLY A 6 0.60 2.03 7.16
C GLY A 6 1.37 2.48 5.90
N GLY A 7 2.10 1.56 5.28
CA GLY A 7 2.53 1.60 3.89
C GLY A 7 1.67 0.68 3.03
N ILE A 8 1.59 0.93 1.73
CA ILE A 8 0.85 0.09 0.79
C ILE A 8 1.80 -0.43 -0.27
N SER A 9 1.84 -1.76 -0.42
CA SER A 9 2.64 -2.41 -1.46
C SER A 9 1.76 -3.30 -2.34
N VAL A 10 2.03 -3.24 -3.64
CA VAL A 10 1.41 -4.09 -4.65
C VAL A 10 2.51 -4.93 -5.29
N ALA A 11 2.42 -6.23 -5.12
CA ALA A 11 3.41 -7.18 -5.61
C ALA A 11 2.76 -8.17 -6.57
N VAL A 12 3.44 -8.43 -7.69
CA VAL A 12 3.06 -9.44 -8.68
C VAL A 12 3.79 -10.73 -8.37
N HIS A 13 3.03 -11.82 -8.26
CA HIS A 13 3.58 -13.15 -8.03
C HIS A 13 3.29 -14.05 -9.23
N HIS A 14 4.29 -14.82 -9.64
CA HIS A 14 4.18 -15.82 -10.68
C HIS A 14 4.81 -17.13 -10.21
N HIS A 15 4.03 -18.20 -10.20
CA HIS A 15 4.46 -19.52 -9.69
C HIS A 15 5.06 -19.44 -8.27
N GLY A 16 4.40 -18.71 -7.35
CA GLY A 16 4.82 -18.57 -5.94
C GLY A 16 6.01 -17.62 -5.70
N ARG A 17 6.52 -16.93 -6.72
CA ARG A 17 7.64 -15.98 -6.61
C ARG A 17 7.18 -14.57 -6.91
N ALA A 18 7.59 -13.60 -6.09
CA ALA A 18 7.45 -12.20 -6.40
C ALA A 18 8.36 -11.86 -7.59
N ILE A 19 7.78 -11.30 -8.65
CA ILE A 19 8.49 -10.92 -9.87
C ILE A 19 8.50 -9.41 -10.11
N ASP A 20 7.62 -8.68 -9.44
CA ASP A 20 7.57 -7.22 -9.46
C ASP A 20 6.89 -6.70 -8.19
N ALA A 21 7.29 -5.53 -7.73
CA ALA A 21 6.65 -4.82 -6.62
C ALA A 21 7.05 -3.35 -6.61
N ASN A 22 6.15 -2.47 -6.16
CA ASN A 22 6.52 -1.08 -5.89
C ASN A 22 7.40 -0.96 -4.65
N ASN A 23 8.36 -0.04 -4.67
CA ASN A 23 9.16 0.31 -3.49
C ASN A 23 8.41 1.34 -2.62
N ALA A 24 7.50 0.86 -1.80
CA ALA A 24 6.68 1.70 -0.95
C ALA A 24 7.49 2.49 0.12
N LEU A 25 8.71 2.05 0.46
CA LEU A 25 9.58 2.73 1.44
C LEU A 25 10.14 4.04 0.90
N ASP A 26 10.55 4.05 -0.37
CA ASP A 26 11.20 5.20 -1.01
C ASP A 26 10.24 6.01 -1.91
N GLY A 27 8.94 5.85 -1.72
CA GLY A 27 7.93 6.71 -2.31
C GLY A 27 7.44 6.29 -3.69
N SER A 28 7.52 4.99 -4.07
CA SER A 28 6.83 4.52 -5.26
C SER A 28 5.48 3.88 -4.92
N GLY A 29 4.57 3.89 -5.89
CA GLY A 29 3.23 3.33 -5.75
C GLY A 29 2.19 4.31 -5.19
N PRO A 30 1.08 3.81 -4.62
CA PRO A 30 0.01 4.66 -4.10
C PRO A 30 0.44 5.36 -2.81
N PHE A 31 -0.10 6.55 -2.55
CA PHE A 31 0.04 7.10 -1.19
C PHE A 31 -0.77 6.26 -0.19
N SER A 32 -0.34 6.28 1.05
CA SER A 32 -0.86 5.41 2.11
C SER A 32 -1.17 6.24 3.36
N PRO A 33 -1.59 5.63 4.48
CA PRO A 33 -1.71 6.37 5.74
C PRO A 33 -0.47 7.20 6.12
N GLU A 34 0.74 6.71 5.89
CA GLU A 34 1.98 7.34 6.37
C GLU A 34 2.96 7.77 5.26
N ARG A 35 2.69 7.41 3.98
CA ARG A 35 3.63 7.60 2.88
C ARG A 35 3.02 8.41 1.75
N ALA A 36 3.86 9.21 1.10
CA ALA A 36 3.44 10.12 0.02
C ALA A 36 3.05 9.38 -1.28
N GLY A 37 3.62 8.18 -1.50
CA GLY A 37 3.52 7.51 -2.79
C GLY A 37 4.34 8.23 -3.87
N THR A 38 4.06 7.90 -5.12
CA THR A 38 4.75 8.49 -6.27
C THR A 38 4.48 9.99 -6.38
N LEU A 39 5.54 10.79 -6.38
CA LEU A 39 5.50 12.25 -6.45
C LEU A 39 5.96 12.75 -7.83
N PRO A 40 5.47 13.92 -8.29
CA PRO A 40 6.00 14.58 -9.47
C PRO A 40 7.46 14.98 -9.28
N ALA A 41 8.37 14.38 -10.05
CA ALA A 41 9.81 14.55 -9.88
C ALA A 41 10.27 16.01 -9.98
N GLY A 42 9.74 16.80 -10.93
CA GLY A 42 10.11 18.21 -11.07
C GLY A 42 9.78 19.04 -9.82
N GLN A 43 8.57 18.89 -9.29
CA GLN A 43 8.15 19.60 -8.07
C GLN A 43 8.97 19.17 -6.85
N LEU A 44 9.36 17.89 -6.77
CA LEU A 44 10.22 17.39 -5.69
C LEU A 44 11.62 18.02 -5.78
N ILE A 45 12.21 18.14 -6.97
CA ILE A 45 13.49 18.80 -7.19
C ILE A 45 13.41 20.27 -6.76
N ASP A 46 12.37 21.00 -7.18
CA ASP A 46 12.17 22.39 -6.79
C ASP A 46 12.07 22.53 -5.26
N LEU A 47 11.37 21.61 -4.61
CA LEU A 47 11.24 21.59 -3.16
C LEU A 47 12.59 21.32 -2.46
N CYS A 48 13.39 20.38 -2.98
CA CYS A 48 14.73 20.08 -2.46
C CYS A 48 15.67 21.29 -2.52
N HIS A 49 15.58 22.09 -3.59
CA HIS A 49 16.41 23.27 -3.78
C HIS A 49 15.83 24.57 -3.23
N SER A 50 14.62 24.54 -2.66
CA SER A 50 13.93 25.72 -2.13
C SER A 50 14.58 26.31 -0.87
N GLY A 51 15.45 25.58 -0.19
CA GLY A 51 15.98 25.94 1.13
C GLY A 51 14.95 25.92 2.28
N ARG A 52 13.71 25.51 2.02
CA ARG A 52 12.61 25.52 3.01
C ARG A 52 12.68 24.35 3.98
N PHE A 53 13.31 23.26 3.60
CA PHE A 53 13.38 22.01 4.35
C PHE A 53 14.77 21.41 4.31
N THR A 54 15.18 20.79 5.39
CA THR A 54 16.36 19.93 5.43
C THR A 54 16.08 18.59 4.73
N ASN A 55 17.14 17.85 4.40
CA ASN A 55 17.02 16.51 3.81
C ASN A 55 16.18 15.56 4.71
N ASP A 56 16.40 15.59 6.02
CA ASP A 56 15.68 14.73 6.97
C ASP A 56 14.19 15.10 7.07
N GLU A 57 13.86 16.39 6.99
CA GLU A 57 12.46 16.82 6.93
C GLU A 57 11.78 16.38 5.63
N LEU A 58 12.48 16.44 4.50
CA LEU A 58 11.96 15.97 3.22
C LEU A 58 11.75 14.45 3.24
N LYS A 59 12.70 13.68 3.77
CA LYS A 59 12.53 12.23 3.93
C LYS A 59 11.32 11.85 4.79
N LYS A 60 11.10 12.58 5.90
CA LYS A 60 9.90 12.38 6.75
C LYS A 60 8.60 12.75 6.02
N ARG A 61 8.64 13.68 5.05
CA ARG A 61 7.49 14.03 4.20
C ARG A 61 7.25 13.04 3.07
N ILE A 62 8.19 12.15 2.79
CA ILE A 62 8.02 11.01 1.90
C ILE A 62 7.48 9.80 2.67
N SER A 63 8.05 9.54 3.86
CA SER A 63 7.70 8.37 4.68
C SER A 63 7.62 8.73 6.17
N GLY A 64 6.51 8.38 6.81
CA GLY A 64 6.23 8.56 8.23
C GLY A 64 5.33 9.75 8.58
N ARG A 65 5.36 10.86 7.82
CA ARG A 65 4.51 12.05 8.01
C ARG A 65 3.87 12.52 6.70
N ALA A 66 3.56 11.60 5.84
CA ALA A 66 2.97 11.83 4.53
C ALA A 66 1.57 11.20 4.45
N GLY A 67 1.02 11.11 3.27
CA GLY A 67 -0.24 10.44 3.03
C GLY A 67 -1.40 10.98 3.86
N LEU A 68 -2.21 10.10 4.46
CA LEU A 68 -3.35 10.54 5.29
C LEU A 68 -2.89 11.38 6.48
N ALA A 69 -1.74 11.05 7.11
CA ALA A 69 -1.19 11.83 8.22
C ALA A 69 -0.96 13.30 7.83
N ALA A 70 -0.45 13.54 6.61
CA ALA A 70 -0.22 14.90 6.12
C ALA A 70 -1.51 15.65 5.75
N HIS A 71 -2.50 14.96 5.20
CA HIS A 71 -3.74 15.56 4.71
C HIS A 71 -4.81 15.71 5.79
N LEU A 72 -4.89 14.74 6.71
CA LEU A 72 -5.98 14.60 7.68
C LEU A 72 -5.53 14.63 9.14
N GLY A 73 -4.21 14.68 9.39
CA GLY A 73 -3.65 14.66 10.74
C GLY A 73 -3.77 13.31 11.47
N THR A 74 -4.21 12.25 10.78
CA THR A 74 -4.37 10.91 11.34
C THR A 74 -4.04 9.84 10.32
N THR A 75 -3.59 8.68 10.81
CA THR A 75 -3.38 7.45 10.01
C THR A 75 -4.48 6.43 10.24
N ASP A 76 -5.37 6.69 11.21
CA ASP A 76 -6.39 5.76 11.67
C ASP A 76 -7.62 5.75 10.74
N ILE A 77 -7.75 4.73 9.91
CA ILE A 77 -8.85 4.58 8.95
C ILE A 77 -10.23 4.63 9.61
N PRO A 78 -10.49 3.95 10.75
CA PRO A 78 -11.76 4.08 11.45
C PRO A 78 -12.09 5.53 11.84
N THR A 79 -11.12 6.31 12.27
CA THR A 79 -11.33 7.74 12.60
C THR A 79 -11.67 8.55 11.34
N VAL A 80 -10.98 8.31 10.22
CA VAL A 80 -11.29 8.98 8.95
C VAL A 80 -12.72 8.64 8.50
N ILE A 81 -13.14 7.39 8.61
CA ILE A 81 -14.49 6.96 8.23
C ILE A 81 -15.55 7.64 9.10
N ARG A 82 -15.35 7.71 10.42
CA ARG A 82 -16.27 8.46 11.31
C ARG A 82 -16.40 9.94 10.94
N SER A 83 -15.29 10.58 10.52
CA SER A 83 -15.33 11.97 10.04
C SER A 83 -16.15 12.08 8.74
N ILE A 84 -16.02 11.13 7.83
CA ILE A 84 -16.81 11.08 6.60
C ILE A 84 -18.31 10.93 6.91
N GLU A 85 -18.67 10.04 7.83
CA GLU A 85 -20.03 9.82 8.28
C GLU A 85 -20.62 11.07 8.97
N ALA A 86 -19.77 11.85 9.63
CA ALA A 86 -20.13 13.15 10.21
C ALA A 86 -20.21 14.30 9.17
N GLY A 87 -19.97 14.00 7.86
CA GLY A 87 -20.11 14.96 6.77
C GLY A 87 -18.80 15.65 6.34
N ASP A 88 -17.65 15.17 6.76
CA ASP A 88 -16.36 15.72 6.31
C ASP A 88 -16.06 15.31 4.86
N HIS A 89 -16.39 16.21 3.93
CA HIS A 89 -16.14 16.02 2.50
C HIS A 89 -14.65 16.00 2.15
N HIS A 90 -13.78 16.67 2.93
CA HIS A 90 -12.34 16.66 2.70
C HIS A 90 -11.75 15.29 3.06
N ALA A 91 -12.11 14.74 4.23
CA ALA A 91 -11.71 13.39 4.61
C ALA A 91 -12.15 12.35 3.57
N LYS A 92 -13.39 12.49 3.06
CA LYS A 92 -13.90 11.62 1.99
C LYS A 92 -13.06 11.73 0.72
N LEU A 93 -12.77 12.94 0.25
CA LEU A 93 -11.96 13.17 -0.95
C LEU A 93 -10.59 12.51 -0.83
N ILE A 94 -9.92 12.69 0.30
CA ILE A 94 -8.57 12.16 0.52
C ILE A 94 -8.58 10.63 0.61
N LEU A 95 -9.53 10.04 1.34
CA LEU A 95 -9.63 8.57 1.43
C LEU A 95 -9.99 7.95 0.07
N ASP A 96 -10.94 8.53 -0.66
CA ASP A 96 -11.32 8.06 -1.99
C ASP A 96 -10.16 8.21 -3.00
N ALA A 97 -9.34 9.25 -2.89
CA ALA A 97 -8.12 9.43 -3.68
C ALA A 97 -7.06 8.36 -3.37
N MET A 98 -6.90 7.97 -2.10
CA MET A 98 -6.02 6.87 -1.71
C MET A 98 -6.49 5.55 -2.35
N ILE A 99 -7.76 5.22 -2.22
CA ILE A 99 -8.36 4.01 -2.82
C ILE A 99 -8.19 4.01 -4.35
N TYR A 100 -8.41 5.16 -4.99
CA TYR A 100 -8.20 5.32 -6.42
C TYR A 100 -6.76 5.05 -6.85
N ASN A 101 -5.76 5.56 -6.11
CA ASN A 101 -4.35 5.32 -6.39
C ASN A 101 -3.97 3.85 -6.20
N ILE A 102 -4.51 3.17 -5.17
CA ILE A 102 -4.32 1.73 -4.97
C ILE A 102 -4.87 0.94 -6.17
N ALA A 103 -6.07 1.27 -6.61
CA ALA A 103 -6.68 0.60 -7.77
C ALA A 103 -5.86 0.78 -9.05
N LYS A 104 -5.31 1.98 -9.29
CA LYS A 104 -4.41 2.25 -10.41
C LYS A 104 -3.15 1.42 -10.35
N GLU A 105 -2.54 1.28 -9.18
CA GLU A 105 -1.32 0.48 -8.99
C GLU A 105 -1.60 -1.00 -9.27
N ILE A 106 -2.72 -1.52 -8.76
CA ILE A 106 -3.16 -2.90 -9.06
C ILE A 106 -3.39 -3.08 -10.58
N GLY A 107 -4.00 -2.10 -11.23
CA GLY A 107 -4.19 -2.12 -12.70
C GLY A 107 -2.86 -2.12 -13.45
N ALA A 108 -1.91 -1.28 -13.04
CA ALA A 108 -0.56 -1.27 -13.61
C ALA A 108 0.15 -2.62 -13.39
N ALA A 109 0.10 -3.16 -12.17
CA ALA A 109 0.69 -4.46 -11.83
C ALA A 109 0.06 -5.61 -12.65
N ALA A 110 -1.22 -5.55 -12.99
CA ALA A 110 -1.87 -6.57 -13.82
C ALA A 110 -1.27 -6.66 -15.22
N THR A 111 -0.67 -5.58 -15.75
CA THR A 111 -0.01 -5.59 -17.06
C THR A 111 1.25 -6.47 -17.09
N VAL A 112 1.92 -6.65 -15.95
CA VAL A 112 3.08 -7.55 -15.82
C VAL A 112 2.71 -8.99 -16.17
N LEU A 113 1.46 -9.39 -15.92
CA LEU A 113 0.90 -10.70 -16.26
C LEU A 113 0.06 -10.65 -17.56
N TYR A 114 0.21 -9.62 -18.39
CA TYR A 114 -0.58 -9.45 -19.63
C TYR A 114 -2.10 -9.49 -19.37
N GLY A 115 -2.55 -9.03 -18.21
CA GLY A 115 -3.95 -9.08 -17.77
C GLY A 115 -4.46 -10.49 -17.42
N LYS A 116 -3.59 -11.49 -17.33
CA LYS A 116 -3.92 -12.89 -17.03
C LYS A 116 -3.63 -13.20 -15.56
N ALA A 117 -4.20 -12.43 -14.64
CA ALA A 117 -4.11 -12.70 -13.22
C ALA A 117 -5.17 -13.73 -12.81
N ASP A 118 -4.79 -14.74 -12.03
CA ASP A 118 -5.70 -15.73 -11.49
C ASP A 118 -6.54 -15.16 -10.34
N ALA A 119 -5.94 -14.26 -9.54
CA ALA A 119 -6.58 -13.65 -8.39
C ALA A 119 -5.87 -12.34 -7.97
N ILE A 120 -6.63 -11.47 -7.30
CA ILE A 120 -6.11 -10.34 -6.54
C ILE A 120 -6.32 -10.65 -5.05
N LEU A 121 -5.24 -10.62 -4.26
CA LEU A 121 -5.29 -10.85 -2.83
C LEU A 121 -5.08 -9.51 -2.11
N LEU A 122 -6.03 -9.13 -1.25
CA LEU A 122 -5.97 -7.94 -0.41
C LEU A 122 -5.69 -8.36 1.02
N THR A 123 -4.63 -7.84 1.63
CA THR A 123 -4.21 -8.17 3.01
C THR A 123 -3.93 -6.90 3.81
N GLY A 124 -3.50 -7.06 5.06
CA GLY A 124 -3.13 -5.95 5.94
C GLY A 124 -4.28 -5.43 6.79
N GLY A 125 -3.95 -4.55 7.74
CA GLY A 125 -4.91 -4.04 8.72
C GLY A 125 -6.06 -3.23 8.10
N ILE A 126 -5.82 -2.50 7.01
CA ILE A 126 -6.86 -1.71 6.31
C ILE A 126 -7.87 -2.62 5.61
N ALA A 127 -7.52 -3.87 5.32
CA ALA A 127 -8.43 -4.84 4.72
C ALA A 127 -9.62 -5.23 5.61
N HIS A 128 -9.61 -4.87 6.90
CA HIS A 128 -10.77 -4.94 7.78
C HIS A 128 -11.86 -3.89 7.47
N SER A 129 -11.53 -2.86 6.68
CA SER A 129 -12.46 -1.78 6.38
C SER A 129 -13.36 -2.11 5.20
N ASP A 130 -14.64 -2.36 5.46
CA ASP A 130 -15.64 -2.57 4.40
C ASP A 130 -15.76 -1.35 3.48
N TYR A 131 -15.59 -0.13 4.02
CA TYR A 131 -15.60 1.10 3.22
C TYR A 131 -14.49 1.09 2.15
N VAL A 132 -13.27 0.71 2.53
CA VAL A 132 -12.13 0.67 1.61
C VAL A 132 -12.28 -0.50 0.64
N ILE A 133 -12.59 -1.69 1.15
CA ILE A 133 -12.64 -2.92 0.36
C ILE A 133 -13.76 -2.88 -0.70
N SER A 134 -14.96 -2.41 -0.35
CA SER A 134 -16.06 -2.33 -1.33
C SER A 134 -15.70 -1.40 -2.50
N ARG A 135 -15.19 -0.20 -2.21
CA ARG A 135 -14.80 0.78 -3.23
C ARG A 135 -13.61 0.33 -4.07
N LEU A 136 -12.69 -0.40 -3.46
CA LEU A 136 -11.55 -0.96 -4.19
C LEU A 136 -12.03 -2.08 -5.12
N LYS A 137 -12.89 -3.00 -4.65
CA LYS A 137 -13.49 -4.05 -5.46
C LYS A 137 -14.24 -3.51 -6.68
N GLU A 138 -15.02 -2.44 -6.53
CA GLU A 138 -15.72 -1.79 -7.64
C GLU A 138 -14.76 -1.41 -8.78
N ARG A 139 -13.50 -1.07 -8.46
CA ARG A 139 -12.49 -0.61 -9.42
C ARG A 139 -11.64 -1.71 -10.02
N ILE A 140 -11.48 -2.87 -9.34
CA ILE A 140 -10.50 -3.89 -9.74
C ILE A 140 -11.11 -5.25 -10.09
N SER A 141 -12.41 -5.50 -9.78
CA SER A 141 -13.03 -6.81 -10.00
C SER A 141 -13.10 -7.23 -11.47
N PHE A 142 -12.95 -6.30 -12.40
CA PHE A 142 -12.88 -6.62 -13.82
C PHE A 142 -11.53 -7.26 -14.23
N ILE A 143 -10.50 -7.13 -13.40
CA ILE A 143 -9.15 -7.68 -13.67
C ILE A 143 -9.11 -9.17 -13.36
N ALA A 144 -9.54 -9.55 -12.14
CA ALA A 144 -9.54 -10.93 -11.65
C ALA A 144 -10.42 -11.05 -10.38
N PRO A 145 -10.78 -12.28 -9.95
CA PRO A 145 -11.43 -12.50 -8.67
C PRO A 145 -10.65 -11.89 -7.51
N VAL A 146 -11.36 -11.22 -6.58
CA VAL A 146 -10.75 -10.51 -5.45
C VAL A 146 -11.02 -11.26 -4.15
N TYR A 147 -9.97 -11.70 -3.49
CA TYR A 147 -10.00 -12.34 -2.18
C TYR A 147 -9.42 -11.42 -1.12
N VAL A 148 -10.04 -11.42 0.06
CA VAL A 148 -9.65 -10.53 1.17
C VAL A 148 -9.24 -11.37 2.36
N TYR A 149 -8.02 -11.13 2.84
CA TYR A 149 -7.41 -11.75 4.01
C TYR A 149 -7.00 -10.63 4.98
N PRO A 150 -7.94 -10.12 5.81
CA PRO A 150 -7.65 -9.01 6.70
C PRO A 150 -6.66 -9.40 7.78
N GLY A 151 -5.82 -8.45 8.19
CA GLY A 151 -4.84 -8.66 9.25
C GLY A 151 -3.42 -8.89 8.73
N GLU A 152 -2.52 -9.05 9.68
CA GLU A 152 -1.08 -9.20 9.48
C GLU A 152 -0.60 -10.30 10.42
N ASP A 153 -0.41 -11.51 9.92
CA ASP A 153 0.16 -12.64 10.68
C ASP A 153 1.70 -12.69 10.50
N GLU A 154 2.36 -11.51 10.49
CA GLU A 154 3.80 -11.39 10.20
C GLU A 154 4.64 -12.20 11.17
N LEU A 155 4.35 -12.13 12.46
CA LEU A 155 5.11 -12.86 13.48
C LEU A 155 5.00 -14.37 13.33
N GLU A 156 3.79 -14.87 13.04
CA GLU A 156 3.55 -16.29 12.77
C GLU A 156 4.25 -16.71 11.48
N ALA A 157 4.13 -15.95 10.40
CA ALA A 157 4.78 -16.22 9.13
C ALA A 157 6.31 -16.26 9.27
N LEU A 158 6.91 -15.30 9.99
CA LEU A 158 8.34 -15.28 10.28
C LEU A 158 8.76 -16.50 11.12
N ALA A 159 8.00 -16.83 12.16
CA ALA A 159 8.29 -17.99 13.01
C ALA A 159 8.21 -19.30 12.23
N LEU A 160 7.20 -19.50 11.41
CA LEU A 160 7.03 -20.70 10.58
C LEU A 160 8.13 -20.82 9.53
N ASN A 161 8.53 -19.73 8.88
CA ASN A 161 9.64 -19.74 7.92
C ASN A 161 10.97 -20.07 8.60
N ALA A 162 11.26 -19.45 9.75
CA ALA A 162 12.47 -19.76 10.51
C ALA A 162 12.49 -21.24 10.99
N LEU A 163 11.34 -21.74 11.45
CA LEU A 163 11.21 -23.13 11.88
C LEU A 163 11.39 -24.11 10.72
N GLY A 164 10.81 -23.81 9.54
CA GLY A 164 10.99 -24.61 8.32
C GLY A 164 12.47 -24.65 7.88
N ALA A 165 13.17 -23.53 7.95
CA ALA A 165 14.61 -23.48 7.68
C ALA A 165 15.43 -24.32 8.68
N LEU A 166 15.14 -24.19 9.98
CA LEU A 166 15.81 -24.98 11.03
C LEU A 166 15.56 -26.49 10.92
N ARG A 167 14.40 -26.90 10.41
CA ARG A 167 14.04 -28.29 10.13
C ARG A 167 14.59 -28.83 8.81
N GLY A 168 15.22 -27.98 7.98
CA GLY A 168 15.69 -28.35 6.65
C GLY A 168 14.57 -28.52 5.62
N GLU A 169 13.36 -28.05 5.93
CA GLU A 169 12.19 -28.08 5.02
C GLU A 169 12.25 -26.94 3.99
N LEU A 170 12.94 -25.85 4.33
CA LEU A 170 13.17 -24.71 3.45
C LEU A 170 14.68 -24.49 3.21
N PRO A 171 15.10 -24.15 1.99
CA PRO A 171 16.50 -23.88 1.69
C PRO A 171 16.95 -22.57 2.35
N ILE A 172 18.10 -22.61 3.03
CA ILE A 172 18.76 -21.41 3.56
C ILE A 172 19.64 -20.83 2.44
N GLN A 173 19.44 -19.55 2.14
CA GLN A 173 20.31 -18.81 1.22
C GLN A 173 21.36 -18.05 2.02
N VAL A 174 22.61 -18.16 1.59
CA VAL A 174 23.74 -17.38 2.14
C VAL A 174 24.09 -16.32 1.09
N TYR A 175 24.09 -15.07 1.52
CA TYR A 175 24.42 -13.90 0.68
C TYR A 175 25.88 -13.50 0.88
#